data_9f2e26e6022e0302577ef1ccaf0457c9
#
_entry.id   9f2e26e6022e0302577ef1ccaf0457c9
#
_cell.length_a   1.000
_cell.length_b   1.000
_cell.length_c   1.000
_cell.angle_alpha   90.00
_cell.angle_beta   90.00
_cell.angle_gamma   90.00
#
_symmetry.space_group_name_H-M   'P 1'
#
loop_
_entity.id
_entity.type
_entity.pdbx_description
1 polymer ?
#
loop_
_entity_poly.entity_id
_entity_poly.type
_entity_poly.pdbx_seq_one_letter_code
_entity_poly.pdbx_strand_id
1 'polypeptide(L)'
;MARRPSNDTGSRPVSMVDVARAAGVSQQTVSRVANGLPNVNEQTRQRVQAAMQELGFRPSYAGRSLRDGRYHSVGLCVNDVTKFGNLTMIDGIASAARERGCAITLVEMSKTEEFSLAEATRRMAALPVDGIIIGMSRLAPDFETFAPLPGIGTVIVTMYAHPRVTTVDSDHYGCSLLLMDHLLGWATSKFALSAVRPSRSTNSSAGLVGEILSSAGISK
;
A
#
# COMPACT_ATOMS: atom_id res chain seq x y z
N MET A 1 33.64 -19.85 -33.71
CA MET A 1 33.35 -19.39 -32.32
C MET A 1 33.72 -17.91 -32.22
N ALA A 2 32.81 -17.00 -32.44
CA ALA A 2 33.04 -15.55 -32.42
C ALA A 2 32.74 -15.02 -31.01
N ARG A 3 33.73 -14.44 -30.36
CA ARG A 3 33.62 -13.73 -29.07
C ARG A 3 32.70 -12.50 -29.26
N ARG A 4 31.58 -12.43 -28.57
CA ARG A 4 30.81 -11.19 -28.42
C ARG A 4 31.68 -10.19 -27.64
N PRO A 5 31.78 -8.93 -28.09
CA PRO A 5 32.42 -7.90 -27.31
C PRO A 5 31.57 -7.61 -26.07
N SER A 6 32.16 -7.75 -24.90
CA SER A 6 31.62 -7.28 -23.62
C SER A 6 31.67 -5.75 -23.61
N ASN A 7 30.54 -5.09 -23.87
CA ASN A 7 30.40 -3.65 -23.71
C ASN A 7 30.09 -3.35 -22.23
N ASP A 8 31.09 -3.56 -21.39
CA ASP A 8 31.09 -3.13 -19.99
C ASP A 8 31.90 -1.84 -19.87
N THR A 9 31.36 -0.76 -20.40
CA THR A 9 31.78 0.58 -20.00
C THR A 9 30.94 0.91 -18.76
N GLY A 10 31.49 0.63 -17.58
CA GLY A 10 30.98 1.08 -16.29
C GLY A 10 30.93 2.61 -16.23
N SER A 11 29.98 3.18 -16.93
CA SER A 11 29.68 4.61 -16.91
C SER A 11 29.14 4.94 -15.53
N ARG A 12 29.93 5.67 -14.74
CA ARG A 12 29.49 6.25 -13.47
C ARG A 12 28.14 6.93 -13.68
N PRO A 13 27.16 6.72 -12.80
CA PRO A 13 25.87 7.41 -12.91
C PRO A 13 26.08 8.93 -12.97
N VAL A 14 25.37 9.59 -13.91
CA VAL A 14 25.42 11.04 -14.05
C VAL A 14 25.00 11.69 -12.74
N SER A 15 25.81 12.62 -12.28
CA SER A 15 25.64 13.32 -11.01
C SER A 15 25.04 14.73 -11.22
N MET A 16 24.53 15.34 -10.12
CA MET A 16 24.11 16.76 -10.15
C MET A 16 25.24 17.70 -10.55
N VAL A 17 26.50 17.34 -10.28
CA VAL A 17 27.68 18.12 -10.67
C VAL A 17 27.85 18.13 -12.17
N ASP A 18 27.61 17.00 -12.83
CA ASP A 18 27.72 16.90 -14.28
C ASP A 18 26.64 17.73 -14.99
N VAL A 19 25.41 17.69 -14.47
CA VAL A 19 24.31 18.57 -14.95
C VAL A 19 24.62 20.06 -14.70
N ALA A 20 25.16 20.40 -13.54
CA ALA A 20 25.53 21.77 -13.21
C ALA A 20 26.56 22.32 -14.18
N ARG A 21 27.57 21.51 -14.53
CA ARG A 21 28.61 21.83 -15.51
C ARG A 21 28.02 22.02 -16.89
N ALA A 22 27.16 21.11 -17.37
CA ALA A 22 26.54 21.17 -18.68
C ALA A 22 25.59 22.39 -18.80
N ALA A 23 24.82 22.67 -17.77
CA ALA A 23 23.87 23.79 -17.74
C ALA A 23 24.52 25.16 -17.41
N GLY A 24 25.81 25.22 -17.05
CA GLY A 24 26.50 26.47 -16.66
C GLY A 24 25.90 27.11 -15.40
N VAL A 25 25.52 26.31 -14.38
CA VAL A 25 24.91 26.80 -13.14
C VAL A 25 25.53 26.11 -11.92
N SER A 26 25.18 26.56 -10.73
CA SER A 26 25.60 25.90 -9.50
C SER A 26 24.83 24.58 -9.27
N GLN A 27 25.44 23.62 -8.56
CA GLN A 27 24.77 22.39 -8.13
C GLN A 27 23.50 22.69 -7.30
N GLN A 28 23.49 23.78 -6.53
CA GLN A 28 22.33 24.21 -5.76
C GLN A 28 21.18 24.63 -6.70
N THR A 29 21.48 25.28 -7.82
CA THR A 29 20.47 25.63 -8.84
C THR A 29 19.89 24.37 -9.49
N VAL A 30 20.73 23.40 -9.84
CA VAL A 30 20.28 22.09 -10.35
C VAL A 30 19.36 21.41 -9.34
N SER A 31 19.76 21.37 -8.06
CA SER A 31 18.93 20.79 -6.98
C SER A 31 17.57 21.49 -6.85
N ARG A 32 17.53 22.82 -6.96
CA ARG A 32 16.26 23.59 -6.91
C ARG A 32 15.35 23.22 -8.08
N VAL A 33 15.90 23.14 -9.30
CA VAL A 33 15.12 22.76 -10.51
C VAL A 33 14.63 21.33 -10.40
N ALA A 34 15.49 20.39 -10.00
CA ALA A 34 15.15 18.99 -9.83
C ALA A 34 14.02 18.73 -8.81
N ASN A 35 13.89 19.62 -7.83
CA ASN A 35 12.87 19.53 -6.77
C ASN A 35 11.66 20.48 -7.00
N GLY A 36 11.57 21.12 -8.17
CA GLY A 36 10.45 22.02 -8.49
C GLY A 36 10.36 23.25 -7.60
N LEU A 37 11.45 23.64 -6.88
CA LEU A 37 11.43 24.75 -5.96
C LEU A 37 11.26 26.10 -6.70
N PRO A 38 10.55 27.07 -6.09
CA PRO A 38 10.45 28.44 -6.62
C PRO A 38 11.81 29.15 -6.61
N ASN A 39 11.87 30.35 -7.17
CA ASN A 39 13.05 31.22 -7.22
C ASN A 39 14.18 30.70 -8.15
N VAL A 40 13.84 30.09 -9.25
CA VAL A 40 14.72 29.84 -10.39
C VAL A 40 14.08 30.46 -11.62
N ASN A 41 14.83 31.38 -12.30
CA ASN A 41 14.40 31.99 -13.55
C ASN A 41 14.02 30.92 -14.55
N GLU A 42 12.93 31.14 -15.31
CA GLU A 42 12.38 30.17 -16.25
C GLU A 42 13.39 29.74 -17.33
N GLN A 43 14.16 30.66 -17.86
CA GLN A 43 15.22 30.38 -18.83
C GLN A 43 16.29 29.44 -18.23
N THR A 44 16.68 29.67 -16.97
CA THR A 44 17.61 28.78 -16.26
C THR A 44 17.01 27.42 -15.97
N ARG A 45 15.72 27.38 -15.64
CA ARG A 45 14.97 26.11 -15.44
C ARG A 45 14.98 25.26 -16.69
N GLN A 46 14.64 25.84 -17.85
CA GLN A 46 14.63 25.15 -19.13
C GLN A 46 16.02 24.63 -19.52
N ARG A 47 17.06 25.45 -19.33
CA ARG A 47 18.45 25.05 -19.60
C ARG A 47 18.91 23.87 -18.75
N VAL A 48 18.55 23.87 -17.45
CA VAL A 48 18.87 22.76 -16.55
C VAL A 48 18.08 21.51 -16.91
N GLN A 49 16.80 21.64 -17.25
CA GLN A 49 15.97 20.52 -17.69
C GLN A 49 16.48 19.88 -18.98
N ALA A 50 16.90 20.70 -19.96
CA ALA A 50 17.51 20.22 -21.17
C ALA A 50 18.81 19.43 -20.90
N ALA A 51 19.69 19.95 -20.06
CA ALA A 51 20.91 19.26 -19.68
C ALA A 51 20.63 17.96 -18.92
N MET A 52 19.59 17.90 -18.07
CA MET A 52 19.17 16.66 -17.40
C MET A 52 18.71 15.61 -18.43
N GLN A 53 17.92 15.99 -19.41
CA GLN A 53 17.45 15.09 -20.47
C GLN A 53 18.59 14.59 -21.34
N GLU A 54 19.46 15.47 -21.80
CA GLU A 54 20.60 15.15 -22.64
C GLU A 54 21.57 14.17 -21.97
N LEU A 55 21.87 14.39 -20.69
CA LEU A 55 22.76 13.53 -19.92
C LEU A 55 22.08 12.26 -19.36
N GLY A 56 20.75 12.12 -19.52
CA GLY A 56 20.01 11.02 -18.91
C GLY A 56 20.01 11.09 -17.37
N PHE A 57 20.17 12.28 -16.78
CA PHE A 57 20.18 12.45 -15.34
C PHE A 57 18.83 12.14 -14.73
N ARG A 58 18.82 11.25 -13.75
CA ARG A 58 17.64 10.95 -12.92
C ARG A 58 17.93 11.42 -11.50
N PRO A 59 17.13 12.34 -10.93
CA PRO A 59 17.26 12.73 -9.54
C PRO A 59 17.25 11.52 -8.64
N SER A 60 18.29 11.35 -7.82
CA SER A 60 18.39 10.22 -6.89
C SER A 60 17.29 10.30 -5.84
N TYR A 61 16.50 9.24 -5.76
CA TYR A 61 15.47 9.07 -4.74
C TYR A 61 16.09 9.08 -3.33
N ALA A 62 17.21 8.36 -3.16
CA ALA A 62 17.96 8.31 -1.93
C ALA A 62 18.49 9.68 -1.47
N GLY A 63 18.93 10.53 -2.42
CA GLY A 63 19.40 11.90 -2.10
C GLY A 63 18.29 12.82 -1.62
N ARG A 64 17.05 12.62 -2.08
CA ARG A 64 15.87 13.34 -1.56
C ARG A 64 15.50 12.87 -0.17
N SER A 65 15.43 11.54 0.03
CA SER A 65 15.09 10.94 1.32
C SER A 65 16.02 11.34 2.45
N LEU A 66 17.33 11.39 2.16
CA LEU A 66 18.33 11.85 3.13
C LEU A 66 18.15 13.31 3.57
N ARG A 67 17.68 14.17 2.66
CA ARG A 67 17.46 15.58 2.96
C ARG A 67 16.14 15.82 3.68
N ASP A 68 15.08 15.16 3.24
CA ASP A 68 13.72 15.40 3.70
C ASP A 68 13.34 14.50 4.89
N GLY A 69 14.21 13.51 5.23
CA GLY A 69 13.98 12.53 6.30
C GLY A 69 12.79 11.60 6.00
N ARG A 70 12.32 11.56 4.74
CA ARG A 70 11.17 10.75 4.30
C ARG A 70 11.44 10.11 2.95
N TYR A 71 10.92 8.91 2.78
CA TYR A 71 11.00 8.16 1.52
C TYR A 71 9.88 8.50 0.54
N HIS A 72 8.80 9.17 0.97
CA HIS A 72 7.59 9.33 0.17
C HIS A 72 7.12 8.02 -0.46
N SER A 73 7.18 6.97 0.32
CA SER A 73 6.81 5.62 -0.08
C SER A 73 6.10 4.91 1.06
N VAL A 74 5.03 4.20 0.71
CA VAL A 74 4.27 3.35 1.63
C VAL A 74 4.52 1.90 1.27
N GLY A 75 4.87 1.10 2.26
CA GLY A 75 4.97 -0.34 2.14
C GLY A 75 3.60 -0.99 2.19
N LEU A 76 3.26 -1.82 1.22
CA LEU A 76 2.05 -2.61 1.20
C LEU A 76 2.42 -4.10 1.19
N CYS A 77 2.06 -4.81 2.25
CA CYS A 77 2.30 -6.23 2.38
C CYS A 77 0.99 -7.02 2.29
N VAL A 78 0.92 -8.01 1.43
CA VAL A 78 -0.22 -8.90 1.27
C VAL A 78 0.23 -10.35 1.16
N ASN A 79 -0.61 -11.29 1.55
CA ASN A 79 -0.28 -12.73 1.46
C ASN A 79 -0.58 -13.34 0.08
N ASP A 80 -1.48 -12.75 -0.70
CA ASP A 80 -1.83 -13.23 -2.04
C ASP A 80 -2.46 -12.10 -2.85
N VAL A 81 -1.72 -11.57 -3.82
CA VAL A 81 -2.18 -10.47 -4.67
C VAL A 81 -3.31 -10.88 -5.61
N THR A 82 -3.48 -12.15 -5.90
CA THR A 82 -4.46 -12.63 -6.88
C THR A 82 -5.89 -12.69 -6.35
N LYS A 83 -6.07 -12.59 -5.03
CA LYS A 83 -7.41 -12.55 -4.44
C LYS A 83 -8.13 -11.26 -4.80
N PHE A 84 -9.37 -11.38 -5.24
CA PHE A 84 -10.19 -10.26 -5.72
C PHE A 84 -10.25 -9.09 -4.72
N GLY A 85 -10.48 -9.37 -3.43
CA GLY A 85 -10.50 -8.33 -2.39
C GLY A 85 -9.16 -7.60 -2.25
N ASN A 86 -8.03 -8.30 -2.40
CA ASN A 86 -6.70 -7.68 -2.35
C ASN A 86 -6.45 -6.79 -3.56
N LEU A 87 -6.89 -7.15 -4.76
CA LEU A 87 -6.74 -6.31 -5.96
C LEU A 87 -7.49 -4.99 -5.81
N THR A 88 -8.72 -5.02 -5.32
CA THR A 88 -9.52 -3.81 -5.08
C THR A 88 -8.89 -2.91 -4.01
N MET A 89 -8.39 -3.51 -2.92
CA MET A 89 -7.66 -2.80 -1.88
C MET A 89 -6.39 -2.16 -2.42
N ILE A 90 -5.58 -2.90 -3.20
CA ILE A 90 -4.35 -2.41 -3.81
C ILE A 90 -4.65 -1.22 -4.73
N ASP A 91 -5.69 -1.30 -5.56
CA ASP A 91 -6.10 -0.21 -6.45
C ASP A 91 -6.49 1.06 -5.68
N GLY A 92 -7.30 0.92 -4.62
CA GLY A 92 -7.67 2.03 -3.76
C GLY A 92 -6.47 2.69 -3.07
N ILE A 93 -5.54 1.87 -2.53
CA ILE A 93 -4.32 2.37 -1.89
C ILE A 93 -3.41 3.04 -2.93
N ALA A 94 -3.26 2.47 -4.14
CA ALA A 94 -2.46 3.03 -5.21
C ALA A 94 -3.00 4.40 -5.67
N SER A 95 -4.32 4.52 -5.78
CA SER A 95 -4.98 5.79 -6.10
C SER A 95 -4.70 6.86 -5.04
N ALA A 96 -4.92 6.53 -3.78
CA ALA A 96 -4.69 7.44 -2.66
C ALA A 96 -3.21 7.84 -2.50
N ALA A 97 -2.27 6.93 -2.74
CA ALA A 97 -0.84 7.20 -2.72
C ALA A 97 -0.44 8.15 -3.85
N ARG A 98 -0.94 7.93 -5.07
CA ARG A 98 -0.68 8.79 -6.23
C ARG A 98 -1.15 10.22 -5.97
N GLU A 99 -2.34 10.42 -5.41
CA GLU A 99 -2.88 11.74 -5.07
C GLU A 99 -1.99 12.49 -4.07
N ARG A 100 -1.30 11.76 -3.20
CA ARG A 100 -0.39 12.31 -2.19
C ARG A 100 1.08 12.34 -2.61
N GLY A 101 1.39 12.01 -3.86
CA GLY A 101 2.76 11.96 -4.39
C GLY A 101 3.64 10.91 -3.72
N CYS A 102 3.02 9.85 -3.18
CA CYS A 102 3.72 8.73 -2.56
C CYS A 102 3.84 7.55 -3.55
N ALA A 103 4.97 6.86 -3.51
CA ALA A 103 5.15 5.58 -4.16
C ALA A 103 4.58 4.44 -3.30
N ILE A 104 4.34 3.27 -3.91
CA ILE A 104 4.02 2.04 -3.19
C ILE A 104 5.12 1.03 -3.42
N THR A 105 5.60 0.44 -2.33
CA THR A 105 6.45 -0.75 -2.35
C THR A 105 5.59 -1.95 -1.97
N LEU A 106 5.19 -2.75 -2.96
CA LEU A 106 4.36 -3.94 -2.76
C LEU A 106 5.25 -5.15 -2.50
N VAL A 107 4.97 -5.88 -1.42
CA VAL A 107 5.60 -7.16 -1.09
C VAL A 107 4.52 -8.21 -0.91
N GLU A 108 4.60 -9.28 -1.71
CA GLU A 108 3.80 -10.47 -1.50
C GLU A 108 4.54 -11.43 -0.56
N MET A 109 3.87 -11.87 0.50
CA MET A 109 4.40 -12.90 1.40
C MET A 109 4.20 -14.28 0.76
N SER A 110 4.97 -15.25 1.23
CA SER A 110 4.85 -16.63 0.71
C SER A 110 3.43 -17.17 0.89
N LYS A 111 2.89 -17.79 -0.16
CA LYS A 111 1.59 -18.47 -0.13
C LYS A 111 1.63 -19.79 0.64
N THR A 112 2.82 -20.35 0.82
CA THR A 112 3.06 -21.67 1.42
C THR A 112 3.45 -21.62 2.88
N GLU A 113 3.94 -20.45 3.35
CA GLU A 113 4.30 -20.24 4.73
C GLU A 113 3.14 -19.59 5.50
N GLU A 114 3.11 -19.82 6.79
CA GLU A 114 2.16 -19.18 7.68
C GLU A 114 2.40 -17.66 7.71
N PHE A 115 1.38 -16.88 7.39
CA PHE A 115 1.48 -15.44 7.37
C PHE A 115 1.63 -14.88 8.79
N SER A 116 2.73 -14.17 9.04
CA SER A 116 3.02 -13.52 10.33
C SER A 116 3.11 -12.00 10.15
N LEU A 117 2.44 -11.26 11.02
CA LEU A 117 2.49 -9.79 11.06
C LEU A 117 3.88 -9.28 11.44
N ALA A 118 4.56 -9.96 12.37
CA ALA A 118 5.91 -9.60 12.77
C ALA A 118 6.91 -9.76 11.62
N GLU A 119 6.80 -10.84 10.84
CA GLU A 119 7.66 -11.04 9.67
C GLU A 119 7.37 -10.04 8.56
N ALA A 120 6.08 -9.79 8.25
CA ALA A 120 5.66 -8.79 7.29
C ALA A 120 6.22 -7.40 7.65
N THR A 121 6.08 -7.00 8.91
CA THR A 121 6.58 -5.72 9.40
C THR A 121 8.09 -5.62 9.32
N ARG A 122 8.83 -6.68 9.69
CA ARG A 122 10.29 -6.72 9.62
C ARG A 122 10.79 -6.59 8.18
N ARG A 123 10.18 -7.31 7.24
CA ARG A 123 10.53 -7.21 5.81
C ARG A 123 10.28 -5.81 5.27
N MET A 124 9.15 -5.21 5.60
CA MET A 124 8.81 -3.87 5.14
C MET A 124 9.69 -2.80 5.76
N ALA A 125 10.03 -2.90 7.04
CA ALA A 125 10.91 -1.96 7.74
C ALA A 125 12.37 -1.96 7.21
N ALA A 126 12.79 -3.02 6.52
CA ALA A 126 14.09 -3.09 5.85
C ALA A 126 14.09 -2.34 4.50
N LEU A 127 12.94 -1.90 4.01
CA LEU A 127 12.77 -1.18 2.75
C LEU A 127 12.63 0.33 2.99
N PRO A 128 12.91 1.16 1.98
CA PRO A 128 12.75 2.62 2.09
C PRO A 128 11.27 3.01 2.04
N VAL A 129 10.57 2.85 3.17
CA VAL A 129 9.16 3.19 3.34
C VAL A 129 8.94 4.03 4.59
N ASP A 130 7.96 4.96 4.56
CA ASP A 130 7.61 5.83 5.68
C ASP A 130 6.52 5.26 6.57
N GLY A 131 5.80 4.26 6.09
CA GLY A 131 4.73 3.58 6.79
C GLY A 131 4.41 2.24 6.15
N ILE A 132 3.70 1.39 6.87
CA ILE A 132 3.38 0.02 6.48
C ILE A 132 1.88 -0.20 6.51
N ILE A 133 1.34 -0.74 5.42
CA ILE A 133 -0.02 -1.26 5.33
C ILE A 133 0.07 -2.77 5.15
N ILE A 134 -0.62 -3.52 5.99
CA ILE A 134 -0.66 -4.99 5.92
C ILE A 134 -2.08 -5.42 5.59
N GLY A 135 -2.29 -6.01 4.40
CA GLY A 135 -3.56 -6.62 4.03
C GLY A 135 -3.63 -8.05 4.54
N MET A 136 -4.56 -8.31 5.44
CA MET A 136 -4.72 -9.60 6.09
C MET A 136 -6.07 -10.22 5.73
N SER A 137 -6.07 -11.25 4.89
CA SER A 137 -7.28 -11.96 4.48
C SER A 137 -7.70 -13.12 5.41
N ARG A 138 -6.82 -13.52 6.32
CA ARG A 138 -7.04 -14.52 7.37
C ARG A 138 -6.34 -14.06 8.63
N LEU A 139 -6.86 -14.44 9.79
CA LEU A 139 -6.25 -14.13 11.07
C LEU A 139 -4.84 -14.70 11.14
N ALA A 140 -3.85 -13.83 11.37
CA ALA A 140 -2.48 -14.25 11.55
C ALA A 140 -2.32 -14.89 12.94
N PRO A 141 -1.47 -15.93 13.10
CA PRO A 141 -1.27 -16.59 14.40
C PRO A 141 -0.76 -15.65 15.48
N ASP A 142 0.03 -14.66 15.08
CA ASP A 142 0.60 -13.65 15.97
C ASP A 142 -0.26 -12.39 16.14
N PHE A 143 -1.52 -12.39 15.64
CA PHE A 143 -2.38 -11.21 15.65
C PHE A 143 -2.54 -10.60 17.04
N GLU A 144 -2.93 -11.40 18.04
CA GLU A 144 -3.19 -10.92 19.40
C GLU A 144 -1.93 -10.40 20.12
N THR A 145 -0.78 -11.00 19.82
CA THR A 145 0.50 -10.66 20.44
C THR A 145 1.29 -9.60 19.70
N PHE A 146 0.92 -9.32 18.46
CA PHE A 146 1.63 -8.39 17.59
C PHE A 146 1.76 -7.00 18.20
N ALA A 147 2.95 -6.44 18.06
CA ALA A 147 3.25 -5.05 18.38
C ALA A 147 3.97 -4.40 17.20
N PRO A 148 3.53 -3.21 16.75
CA PRO A 148 4.19 -2.50 15.65
C PRO A 148 5.59 -2.06 16.08
N LEU A 149 6.48 -1.92 15.09
CA LEU A 149 7.82 -1.38 15.34
C LEU A 149 7.73 0.11 15.71
N PRO A 150 8.49 0.55 16.73
CA PRO A 150 8.59 1.97 17.05
C PRO A 150 9.12 2.78 15.87
N GLY A 151 8.57 3.98 15.67
CA GLY A 151 9.03 4.93 14.67
C GLY A 151 8.51 4.71 13.24
N ILE A 152 7.76 3.64 12.97
CA ILE A 152 7.11 3.42 11.68
C ILE A 152 5.61 3.17 11.86
N GLY A 153 4.78 4.02 11.25
CA GLY A 153 3.32 3.85 11.30
C GLY A 153 2.88 2.56 10.63
N THR A 154 2.10 1.75 11.32
CA THR A 154 1.58 0.48 10.80
C THR A 154 0.05 0.48 10.87
N VAL A 155 -0.59 0.08 9.77
CA VAL A 155 -2.04 -0.09 9.64
C VAL A 155 -2.32 -1.50 9.11
N ILE A 156 -3.33 -2.16 9.66
CA ILE A 156 -3.77 -3.48 9.19
C ILE A 156 -5.14 -3.35 8.55
N VAL A 157 -5.28 -3.82 7.30
CA VAL A 157 -6.57 -3.95 6.63
C VAL A 157 -7.10 -5.35 6.91
N THR A 158 -8.14 -5.44 7.72
CA THR A 158 -8.68 -6.69 8.26
C THR A 158 -10.06 -6.48 8.86
N MET A 159 -10.86 -7.54 8.96
CA MET A 159 -12.16 -7.54 9.63
C MET A 159 -12.06 -7.70 11.18
N TYR A 160 -10.87 -7.73 11.73
CA TYR A 160 -10.65 -7.93 13.17
C TYR A 160 -10.13 -6.65 13.80
N ALA A 161 -10.69 -6.23 14.92
CA ALA A 161 -10.17 -5.13 15.72
C ALA A 161 -8.89 -5.55 16.46
N HIS A 162 -7.87 -4.69 16.49
CA HIS A 162 -6.62 -4.94 17.21
C HIS A 162 -6.41 -3.90 18.31
N PRO A 163 -6.00 -4.29 19.54
CA PRO A 163 -5.93 -3.36 20.67
C PRO A 163 -4.80 -2.33 20.58
N ARG A 164 -3.76 -2.59 19.78
CA ARG A 164 -2.52 -1.78 19.73
C ARG A 164 -2.19 -1.20 18.37
N VAL A 165 -2.92 -1.57 17.32
CA VAL A 165 -2.64 -1.15 15.94
C VAL A 165 -3.92 -0.65 15.30
N THR A 166 -3.82 0.40 14.52
CA THR A 166 -4.95 0.88 13.72
C THR A 166 -5.36 -0.19 12.72
N THR A 167 -6.63 -0.56 12.75
CA THR A 167 -7.25 -1.48 11.78
C THR A 167 -8.25 -0.72 10.91
N VAL A 168 -8.35 -1.11 9.66
CA VAL A 168 -9.32 -0.59 8.70
C VAL A 168 -10.09 -1.77 8.12
N ASP A 169 -11.41 -1.66 8.11
CA ASP A 169 -12.32 -2.68 7.60
C ASP A 169 -13.41 -2.07 6.73
N SER A 170 -14.07 -2.92 5.95
CA SER A 170 -15.33 -2.59 5.28
C SER A 170 -16.48 -2.86 6.25
N ASP A 171 -17.49 -1.99 6.28
CA ASP A 171 -18.70 -2.21 7.09
C ASP A 171 -19.56 -3.34 6.52
N HIS A 172 -19.08 -4.58 6.66
CA HIS A 172 -19.80 -5.78 6.22
C HIS A 172 -21.13 -5.98 6.94
N TYR A 173 -21.21 -5.52 8.19
CA TYR A 173 -22.42 -5.59 8.99
C TYR A 173 -23.51 -4.66 8.43
N GLY A 174 -23.19 -3.39 8.25
CA GLY A 174 -24.13 -2.41 7.66
C GLY A 174 -24.54 -2.81 6.24
N CYS A 175 -23.60 -3.27 5.43
CA CYS A 175 -23.92 -3.82 4.10
C CYS A 175 -24.90 -5.00 4.15
N SER A 176 -24.72 -5.90 5.11
CA SER A 176 -25.60 -7.07 5.27
C SER A 176 -27.01 -6.65 5.71
N LEU A 177 -27.12 -5.68 6.61
CA LEU A 177 -28.41 -5.12 7.02
C LEU A 177 -29.14 -4.47 5.85
N LEU A 178 -28.45 -3.60 5.10
CA LEU A 178 -29.04 -2.94 3.92
C LEU A 178 -29.50 -3.97 2.87
N LEU A 179 -28.72 -5.02 2.65
CA LEU A 179 -29.08 -6.10 1.74
C LEU A 179 -30.36 -6.82 2.21
N MET A 180 -30.42 -7.16 3.50
CA MET A 180 -31.59 -7.83 4.08
C MET A 180 -32.83 -6.95 4.03
N ASP A 181 -32.73 -5.68 4.37
CA ASP A 181 -33.82 -4.72 4.27
C ASP A 181 -34.35 -4.60 2.83
N HIS A 182 -33.45 -4.54 1.85
CA HIS A 182 -33.80 -4.51 0.44
C HIS A 182 -34.55 -5.78 0.02
N LEU A 183 -34.04 -6.94 0.37
CA LEU A 183 -34.66 -8.23 0.02
C LEU A 183 -36.00 -8.44 0.70
N LEU A 184 -36.15 -8.07 1.97
CA LEU A 184 -37.41 -8.16 2.70
C LEU A 184 -38.43 -7.15 2.18
N GLY A 185 -38.00 -5.95 1.81
CA GLY A 185 -38.84 -4.92 1.21
C GLY A 185 -39.44 -5.31 -0.14
N TRP A 186 -38.80 -6.24 -0.87
CA TRP A 186 -39.32 -6.76 -2.16
C TRP A 186 -40.33 -7.90 -2.00
N ALA A 187 -40.82 -8.19 -0.78
CA ALA A 187 -41.86 -9.16 -0.47
C ALA A 187 -41.70 -10.51 -1.16
N THR A 188 -40.50 -11.00 -1.27
CA THR A 188 -40.28 -12.37 -1.78
C THR A 188 -40.53 -13.39 -0.68
N SER A 189 -41.73 -13.98 -0.68
CA SER A 189 -42.19 -15.00 0.26
C SER A 189 -41.42 -16.35 0.20
N LYS A 190 -40.31 -16.41 -0.53
CA LYS A 190 -39.49 -17.62 -0.68
C LYS A 190 -38.01 -17.24 -0.65
N PHE A 191 -37.48 -16.91 0.52
CA PHE A 191 -36.07 -16.71 0.70
C PHE A 191 -35.45 -18.00 1.29
N ALA A 192 -34.73 -18.76 0.47
CA ALA A 192 -33.88 -19.85 0.96
C ALA A 192 -32.49 -19.28 1.23
N LEU A 193 -32.21 -18.92 2.47
CA LEU A 193 -30.86 -18.63 2.90
C LEU A 193 -30.05 -19.94 2.87
N SER A 194 -29.23 -20.12 1.84
CA SER A 194 -28.22 -21.17 1.82
C SER A 194 -27.23 -20.84 2.95
N ALA A 195 -27.33 -21.55 4.07
CA ALA A 195 -26.45 -21.36 5.20
C ALA A 195 -25.01 -21.66 4.80
N VAL A 196 -24.20 -20.64 4.60
CA VAL A 196 -22.76 -20.77 4.63
C VAL A 196 -22.41 -21.27 6.05
N ARG A 197 -21.88 -22.48 6.16
CA ARG A 197 -21.42 -23.00 7.46
C ARG A 197 -20.45 -22.00 8.07
N PRO A 198 -20.73 -21.46 9.28
CA PRO A 198 -19.76 -20.61 9.96
C PRO A 198 -18.53 -21.46 10.26
N SER A 199 -17.36 -21.04 9.77
CA SER A 199 -16.10 -21.49 10.33
C SER A 199 -16.13 -21.17 11.82
N ARG A 200 -15.76 -22.12 12.66
CA ARG A 200 -15.78 -22.05 14.12
C ARG A 200 -14.89 -20.93 14.65
N SER A 201 -15.29 -19.69 14.52
CA SER A 201 -14.74 -18.60 15.34
C SER A 201 -15.63 -17.37 15.18
N THR A 202 -16.33 -17.08 16.20
CA THR A 202 -17.01 -15.88 16.66
C THR A 202 -18.49 -16.07 16.93
N ASN A 203 -18.81 -16.01 18.21
CA ASN A 203 -20.16 -16.07 18.78
C ASN A 203 -21.04 -14.85 18.42
N SER A 204 -20.64 -13.96 17.51
CA SER A 204 -21.39 -12.73 17.25
C SER A 204 -22.28 -12.81 16.01
N SER A 205 -21.90 -13.57 14.99
CA SER A 205 -22.69 -13.63 13.74
C SER A 205 -23.89 -14.59 13.81
N ALA A 206 -23.79 -15.69 14.58
CA ALA A 206 -24.89 -16.63 14.73
C ALA A 206 -26.06 -16.08 15.56
N GLY A 207 -25.75 -15.27 16.59
CA GLY A 207 -26.74 -14.54 17.38
C GLY A 207 -27.54 -13.54 16.54
N LEU A 208 -26.84 -12.83 15.67
CA LEU A 208 -27.43 -11.80 14.83
C LEU A 208 -28.37 -12.35 13.76
N VAL A 209 -28.00 -13.47 13.11
CA VAL A 209 -28.86 -14.15 12.13
C VAL A 209 -30.14 -14.65 12.82
N GLY A 210 -30.03 -15.18 14.04
CA GLY A 210 -31.17 -15.58 14.87
C GLY A 210 -32.09 -14.42 15.21
N GLU A 211 -31.55 -13.27 15.53
CA GLU A 211 -32.30 -12.05 15.88
C GLU A 211 -33.01 -11.44 14.66
N ILE A 212 -32.36 -11.41 13.50
CA ILE A 212 -32.94 -10.96 12.21
C ILE A 212 -34.08 -11.88 11.79
N LEU A 213 -33.91 -13.19 11.88
CA LEU A 213 -34.96 -14.16 11.55
C LEU A 213 -36.14 -14.09 12.51
N SER A 214 -35.89 -13.86 13.81
CA SER A 214 -36.92 -13.65 14.82
C SER A 214 -37.69 -12.37 14.59
N SER A 215 -37.03 -11.26 14.25
CA SER A 215 -37.67 -9.96 13.97
C SER A 215 -38.48 -9.98 12.66
N ALA A 216 -38.12 -10.86 11.73
CA ALA A 216 -38.85 -11.06 10.47
C ALA A 216 -40.05 -12.05 10.58
N GLY A 217 -40.36 -12.56 11.79
CA GLY A 217 -41.45 -13.49 12.00
C GLY A 217 -41.19 -14.90 11.41
N ILE A 218 -39.98 -15.22 11.06
CA ILE A 218 -39.56 -16.52 10.53
C ILE A 218 -39.07 -17.36 11.72
N SER A 219 -39.98 -17.97 12.47
CA SER A 219 -39.64 -19.00 13.44
C SER A 219 -39.58 -20.36 12.74
N LYS A 220 -38.69 -21.24 13.25
CA LYS A 220 -38.52 -22.62 12.76
C LYS A 220 -39.82 -23.38 12.69
#